data_80810a7b0a8d4da7cc987f5bdd5b85bf
#
_entry.id   80810a7b0a8d4da7cc987f5bdd5b85bf
#
_cell.length_a   1.000
_cell.length_b   1.000
_cell.length_c   1.000
_cell.angle_alpha   90.00
_cell.angle_beta   90.00
_cell.angle_gamma   90.00
#
_symmetry.space_group_name_H-M   'P 1'
#
loop_
_entity.id
_entity.type
_entity.pdbx_description
1 polymer ?
#
loop_
_entity_poly.entity_id
_entity_poly.type
_entity_poly.pdbx_seq_one_letter_code
_entity_poly.pdbx_strand_id
1 'polypeptide(L)'
;MSIANATTTTTASAFMEEAAEPIIISLEGNIGTGKSTLLDELEKRFAKDESICFLKEPVNMWDTIKDASGKTILEKYYADQKRYAFSFQMLAFISRTALMRSALKEKKYRRIIIERSVYTDSAVFAKMLYDDKKIEDIEYAIYSKWVNEFISDFPPIKYIYIQAKPEVSLERVGIRSRPGETIPLEYLQTCHNYHEDWLLVENTRPVLLLDANVDLNKNSAVLADWIKQIEEFIR
;
A
#
# COMPACT_ATOMS: atom_id res chain seq x y z
N MET A 1 29.24 59.41 -37.87
CA MET A 1 28.56 59.27 -36.60
C MET A 1 27.37 58.38 -36.84
N SER A 2 27.45 57.12 -36.44
CA SER A 2 26.33 56.15 -36.54
C SER A 2 26.24 55.48 -35.15
N ILE A 3 25.15 55.68 -34.48
CA ILE A 3 24.88 55.16 -33.14
C ILE A 3 24.22 53.80 -33.33
N ALA A 4 24.90 52.73 -32.92
CA ALA A 4 24.33 51.39 -32.89
C ALA A 4 23.47 51.21 -31.62
N ASN A 5 22.19 51.00 -31.81
CA ASN A 5 21.27 50.58 -30.71
C ASN A 5 21.50 49.11 -30.39
N ALA A 6 22.00 48.84 -29.21
CA ALA A 6 22.07 47.49 -28.66
C ALA A 6 20.70 47.12 -28.06
N THR A 7 19.99 46.23 -28.69
CA THR A 7 18.76 45.64 -28.18
C THR A 7 19.09 44.54 -27.17
N THR A 8 18.89 44.83 -25.90
CA THR A 8 19.06 43.84 -24.82
C THR A 8 17.87 42.87 -24.81
N THR A 9 18.08 41.69 -25.33
CA THR A 9 17.10 40.59 -25.25
C THR A 9 17.18 40.00 -23.85
N THR A 10 16.22 40.37 -23.01
CA THR A 10 16.04 39.73 -21.69
C THR A 10 15.41 38.37 -21.90
N THR A 11 16.21 37.32 -21.84
CA THR A 11 15.72 35.95 -21.77
C THR A 11 15.11 35.74 -20.40
N ALA A 12 13.79 35.73 -20.35
CA ALA A 12 13.04 35.28 -19.19
C ALA A 12 13.30 33.78 -19.04
N SER A 13 14.23 33.41 -18.16
CA SER A 13 14.39 32.06 -17.64
C SER A 13 13.12 31.74 -16.83
N ALA A 14 12.20 30.99 -17.42
CA ALA A 14 11.11 30.38 -16.68
C ALA A 14 11.74 29.44 -15.65
N PHE A 15 11.76 29.87 -14.41
CA PHE A 15 11.99 28.96 -13.28
C PHE A 15 10.85 27.93 -13.33
N MET A 16 11.14 26.75 -13.85
CA MET A 16 10.29 25.59 -13.64
C MET A 16 10.36 25.32 -12.14
N GLU A 17 9.30 25.68 -11.42
CA GLU A 17 9.10 25.33 -10.02
C GLU A 17 9.20 23.80 -9.97
N GLU A 18 10.27 23.31 -9.36
CA GLU A 18 10.50 21.88 -9.20
C GLU A 18 9.32 21.37 -8.37
N ALA A 19 8.44 20.58 -8.97
CA ALA A 19 7.24 20.09 -8.32
C ALA A 19 7.67 19.36 -7.04
N ALA A 20 7.21 19.83 -5.89
CA ALA A 20 7.52 19.20 -4.60
C ALA A 20 7.20 17.70 -4.66
N GLU A 21 8.08 16.88 -4.10
CA GLU A 21 7.85 15.44 -4.02
C GLU A 21 6.49 15.12 -3.39
N PRO A 22 5.70 14.19 -3.94
CA PRO A 22 4.41 13.84 -3.38
C PRO A 22 4.58 13.17 -2.01
N ILE A 23 3.58 13.33 -1.14
CA ILE A 23 3.49 12.57 0.10
C ILE A 23 2.72 11.29 -0.20
N ILE A 24 3.29 10.13 0.19
CA ILE A 24 2.60 8.85 0.13
C ILE A 24 1.78 8.67 1.41
N ILE A 25 0.52 8.26 1.26
CA ILE A 25 -0.36 7.87 2.36
C ILE A 25 -0.74 6.42 2.15
N SER A 26 -0.29 5.54 3.04
CA SER A 26 -0.59 4.11 2.93
C SER A 26 -1.69 3.70 3.90
N LEU A 27 -2.72 3.03 3.38
CA LEU A 27 -3.76 2.37 4.15
C LEU A 27 -3.26 1.00 4.58
N GLU A 28 -2.96 0.84 5.86
CA GLU A 28 -2.39 -0.35 6.44
C GLU A 28 -3.41 -1.11 7.30
N GLY A 29 -3.14 -2.39 7.53
CA GLY A 29 -3.98 -3.24 8.37
C GLY A 29 -4.13 -4.66 7.83
N ASN A 30 -4.68 -5.53 8.67
CA ASN A 30 -4.82 -6.95 8.38
C ASN A 30 -5.71 -7.23 7.15
N ILE A 31 -5.75 -8.46 6.71
CA ILE A 31 -6.69 -8.92 5.68
C ILE A 31 -8.11 -8.81 6.26
N GLY A 32 -9.06 -8.26 5.49
CA GLY A 32 -10.45 -8.10 5.92
C GLY A 32 -10.76 -6.86 6.78
N THR A 33 -9.80 -5.95 7.05
CA THR A 33 -10.06 -4.77 7.88
C THR A 33 -10.86 -3.67 7.19
N GLY A 34 -11.08 -3.75 5.86
CA GLY A 34 -11.87 -2.77 5.12
C GLY A 34 -11.07 -1.70 4.39
N LYS A 35 -9.74 -1.90 4.18
CA LYS A 35 -8.87 -0.96 3.45
C LYS A 35 -9.39 -0.58 2.07
N SER A 36 -9.76 -1.57 1.26
CA SER A 36 -10.26 -1.34 -0.11
C SER A 36 -11.56 -0.53 -0.09
N THR A 37 -12.47 -0.82 0.86
CA THR A 37 -13.71 -0.06 1.04
C THR A 37 -13.43 1.39 1.40
N LEU A 38 -12.50 1.63 2.33
CA LEU A 38 -12.09 2.99 2.70
C LEU A 38 -11.43 3.71 1.53
N LEU A 39 -10.57 3.03 0.78
CA LEU A 39 -9.91 3.61 -0.40
C LEU A 39 -10.95 4.05 -1.44
N ASP A 40 -11.97 3.23 -1.70
CA ASP A 40 -13.07 3.56 -2.62
C ASP A 40 -13.89 4.78 -2.15
N GLU A 41 -14.12 4.92 -0.85
CA GLU A 41 -14.81 6.08 -0.28
C GLU A 41 -13.95 7.36 -0.35
N LEU A 42 -12.64 7.25 -0.11
CA LEU A 42 -11.72 8.38 -0.29
C LEU A 42 -11.62 8.80 -1.75
N GLU A 43 -11.56 7.84 -2.69
CA GLU A 43 -11.56 8.12 -4.13
C GLU A 43 -12.82 8.90 -4.56
N LYS A 44 -14.00 8.52 -4.06
CA LYS A 44 -15.26 9.26 -4.28
C LYS A 44 -15.22 10.66 -3.65
N ARG A 45 -14.70 10.75 -2.41
CA ARG A 45 -14.63 12.00 -1.65
C ARG A 45 -13.74 13.04 -2.33
N PHE A 46 -12.62 12.60 -2.88
CA PHE A 46 -11.63 13.46 -3.54
C PHE A 46 -11.70 13.43 -5.07
N ALA A 47 -12.80 12.95 -5.66
CA ALA A 47 -12.94 12.77 -7.12
C ALA A 47 -12.70 14.04 -7.96
N LYS A 48 -12.77 15.23 -7.35
CA LYS A 48 -12.53 16.52 -8.03
C LYS A 48 -11.09 17.03 -7.85
N ASP A 49 -10.27 16.36 -7.04
CA ASP A 49 -8.88 16.76 -6.79
C ASP A 49 -7.93 15.90 -7.63
N GLU A 50 -7.62 16.36 -8.83
CA GLU A 50 -6.72 15.66 -9.77
C GLU A 50 -5.26 15.59 -9.27
N SER A 51 -4.92 16.29 -8.19
CA SER A 51 -3.59 16.23 -7.58
C SER A 51 -3.40 15.02 -6.65
N ILE A 52 -4.45 14.20 -6.44
CA ILE A 52 -4.40 12.98 -5.63
C ILE A 52 -4.48 11.76 -6.54
N CYS A 53 -3.55 10.83 -6.38
CA CYS A 53 -3.57 9.52 -7.04
C CYS A 53 -4.01 8.44 -6.06
N PHE A 54 -4.87 7.53 -6.50
CA PHE A 54 -5.31 6.36 -5.72
C PHE A 54 -4.77 5.09 -6.36
N LEU A 55 -4.06 4.28 -5.58
CA LEU A 55 -3.46 3.03 -6.04
C LEU A 55 -4.03 1.86 -5.23
N LYS A 56 -4.86 1.06 -5.87
CA LYS A 56 -5.41 -0.18 -5.27
C LYS A 56 -4.37 -1.28 -5.26
N GLU A 57 -4.54 -2.24 -4.35
CA GLU A 57 -3.75 -3.45 -4.34
C GLU A 57 -3.87 -4.18 -5.70
N PRO A 58 -2.76 -4.59 -6.35
CA PRO A 58 -2.77 -5.10 -7.73
C PRO A 58 -3.24 -6.56 -7.85
N VAL A 59 -4.30 -6.94 -7.14
CA VAL A 59 -4.85 -8.30 -7.13
C VAL A 59 -5.24 -8.77 -8.52
N ASN A 60 -5.85 -7.90 -9.33
CA ASN A 60 -6.24 -8.22 -10.71
C ASN A 60 -5.02 -8.64 -11.55
N MET A 61 -3.85 -8.04 -11.31
CA MET A 61 -2.62 -8.45 -11.99
C MET A 61 -2.14 -9.82 -11.47
N TRP A 62 -2.23 -10.08 -10.16
CA TRP A 62 -1.87 -11.38 -9.60
C TRP A 62 -2.75 -12.51 -10.15
N ASP A 63 -4.04 -12.24 -10.40
CA ASP A 63 -4.99 -13.19 -10.98
C ASP A 63 -4.65 -13.56 -12.44
N THR A 64 -3.80 -12.80 -13.12
CA THR A 64 -3.31 -13.16 -14.46
C THR A 64 -2.17 -14.18 -14.42
N ILE A 65 -1.48 -14.34 -13.29
CA ILE A 65 -0.37 -15.28 -13.12
C ILE A 65 -0.95 -16.64 -12.74
N LYS A 66 -1.03 -17.55 -13.72
CA LYS A 66 -1.66 -18.86 -13.59
C LYS A 66 -0.71 -19.97 -14.00
N ASP A 67 -0.87 -21.14 -13.37
CA ASP A 67 -0.20 -22.36 -13.83
C ASP A 67 -0.93 -23.01 -15.03
N ALA A 68 -0.39 -24.11 -15.53
CA ALA A 68 -0.98 -24.85 -16.67
C ALA A 68 -2.39 -25.41 -16.38
N SER A 69 -2.79 -25.54 -15.11
CA SER A 69 -4.13 -25.96 -14.71
C SER A 69 -5.11 -24.80 -14.56
N GLY A 70 -4.65 -23.55 -14.75
CA GLY A 70 -5.45 -22.34 -14.61
C GLY A 70 -5.54 -21.80 -13.18
N LYS A 71 -4.84 -22.40 -12.21
CA LYS A 71 -4.79 -21.90 -10.83
C LYS A 71 -3.91 -20.66 -10.71
N THR A 72 -4.41 -19.63 -10.05
CA THR A 72 -3.68 -18.37 -9.82
C THR A 72 -2.53 -18.56 -8.82
N ILE A 73 -1.58 -17.65 -8.83
CA ILE A 73 -0.48 -17.64 -7.84
C ILE A 73 -1.03 -17.50 -6.42
N LEU A 74 -2.11 -16.77 -6.21
CA LEU A 74 -2.74 -16.59 -4.90
C LEU A 74 -3.38 -17.88 -4.40
N GLU A 75 -4.11 -18.61 -5.24
CA GLU A 75 -4.63 -19.94 -4.92
C GLU A 75 -3.52 -20.94 -4.59
N LYS A 76 -2.42 -20.90 -5.35
CA LYS A 76 -1.24 -21.76 -5.10
C LYS A 76 -0.58 -21.40 -3.77
N TYR A 77 -0.45 -20.13 -3.46
CA TYR A 77 0.11 -19.62 -2.20
C TYR A 77 -0.71 -20.10 -1.00
N TYR A 78 -2.04 -19.97 -1.03
CA TYR A 78 -2.87 -20.43 0.09
C TYR A 78 -2.88 -21.96 0.21
N ALA A 79 -2.75 -22.71 -0.90
CA ALA A 79 -2.70 -24.17 -0.89
C ALA A 79 -1.35 -24.72 -0.37
N ASP A 80 -0.24 -24.04 -0.65
CA ASP A 80 1.12 -24.49 -0.28
C ASP A 80 2.03 -23.27 -0.07
N GLN A 81 1.95 -22.68 1.11
CA GLN A 81 2.74 -21.50 1.44
C GLN A 81 4.26 -21.78 1.41
N LYS A 82 4.68 -22.96 1.88
CA LYS A 82 6.11 -23.31 1.90
C LYS A 82 6.75 -23.25 0.50
N ARG A 83 6.01 -23.64 -0.52
CA ARG A 83 6.50 -23.62 -1.91
C ARG A 83 6.35 -22.26 -2.58
N TYR A 84 5.29 -21.53 -2.28
CA TYR A 84 4.92 -20.34 -3.06
C TYR A 84 5.08 -19.01 -2.32
N ALA A 85 5.46 -19.02 -1.02
CA ALA A 85 5.60 -17.81 -0.23
C ALA A 85 6.58 -16.81 -0.86
N PHE A 86 7.80 -17.25 -1.16
CA PHE A 86 8.82 -16.39 -1.76
C PHE A 86 8.35 -15.83 -3.11
N SER A 87 7.86 -16.69 -4.01
CA SER A 87 7.41 -16.27 -5.33
C SER A 87 6.26 -15.25 -5.25
N PHE A 88 5.31 -15.47 -4.33
CA PHE A 88 4.19 -14.55 -4.14
C PHE A 88 4.63 -13.23 -3.50
N GLN A 89 5.50 -13.25 -2.48
CA GLN A 89 6.00 -12.02 -1.86
C GLN A 89 6.85 -11.19 -2.83
N MET A 90 7.67 -11.81 -3.67
CA MET A 90 8.38 -11.12 -4.75
C MET A 90 7.42 -10.49 -5.75
N LEU A 91 6.37 -11.21 -6.16
CA LEU A 91 5.34 -10.65 -7.07
C LEU A 91 4.61 -9.46 -6.44
N ALA A 92 4.17 -9.58 -5.18
CA ALA A 92 3.49 -8.51 -4.45
C ALA A 92 4.37 -7.26 -4.38
N PHE A 93 5.62 -7.41 -3.94
CA PHE A 93 6.59 -6.33 -3.85
C PHE A 93 6.86 -5.65 -5.20
N ILE A 94 7.18 -6.42 -6.25
CA ILE A 94 7.54 -5.88 -7.57
C ILE A 94 6.34 -5.19 -8.21
N SER A 95 5.15 -5.78 -8.14
CA SER A 95 3.95 -5.19 -8.72
C SER A 95 3.55 -3.87 -8.03
N ARG A 96 3.64 -3.81 -6.72
CA ARG A 96 3.37 -2.60 -5.93
C ARG A 96 4.42 -1.50 -6.21
N THR A 97 5.68 -1.89 -6.28
CA THR A 97 6.78 -1.01 -6.69
C THR A 97 6.56 -0.43 -8.10
N ALA A 98 6.13 -1.26 -9.06
CA ALA A 98 5.86 -0.82 -10.43
C ALA A 98 4.69 0.18 -10.49
N LEU A 99 3.60 -0.04 -9.76
CA LEU A 99 2.48 0.90 -9.66
C LEU A 99 2.94 2.24 -9.08
N MET A 100 3.66 2.23 -7.96
CA MET A 100 4.19 3.44 -7.33
C MET A 100 5.11 4.22 -8.28
N ARG A 101 6.06 3.55 -8.92
CA ARG A 101 6.96 4.19 -9.89
C ARG A 101 6.22 4.77 -11.10
N SER A 102 5.14 4.12 -11.54
CA SER A 102 4.30 4.65 -12.61
C SER A 102 3.62 5.95 -12.19
N ALA A 103 3.04 6.00 -11.00
CA ALA A 103 2.41 7.21 -10.47
C ALA A 103 3.41 8.36 -10.27
N LEU A 104 4.60 8.06 -9.73
CA LEU A 104 5.65 9.06 -9.52
C LEU A 104 6.17 9.67 -10.84
N LYS A 105 6.21 8.90 -11.94
CA LYS A 105 6.62 9.40 -13.27
C LYS A 105 5.68 10.45 -13.84
N GLU A 106 4.41 10.47 -13.45
CA GLU A 106 3.43 11.46 -13.91
C GLU A 106 3.73 12.89 -13.43
N LYS A 107 4.49 13.05 -12.32
CA LYS A 107 4.93 14.34 -11.75
C LYS A 107 3.82 15.37 -11.50
N LYS A 108 2.56 14.95 -11.47
CA LYS A 108 1.38 15.82 -11.31
C LYS A 108 0.72 15.68 -9.94
N TYR A 109 1.03 14.61 -9.22
CA TYR A 109 0.39 14.31 -7.94
C TYR A 109 1.12 14.98 -6.78
N ARG A 110 0.36 15.56 -5.86
CA ARG A 110 0.83 16.06 -4.57
C ARG A 110 0.72 15.00 -3.48
N ARG A 111 -0.24 14.07 -3.66
CA ARG A 111 -0.50 12.95 -2.74
C ARG A 111 -0.75 11.69 -3.53
N ILE A 112 -0.23 10.58 -3.00
CA ILE A 112 -0.50 9.24 -3.54
C ILE A 112 -1.04 8.41 -2.40
N ILE A 113 -2.33 8.04 -2.45
CA ILE A 113 -2.99 7.21 -1.46
C ILE A 113 -2.99 5.78 -1.98
N ILE A 114 -2.42 4.85 -1.20
CA ILE A 114 -2.21 3.46 -1.62
C ILE A 114 -2.84 2.47 -0.65
N GLU A 115 -3.30 1.35 -1.17
CA GLU A 115 -3.69 0.19 -0.36
C GLU A 115 -2.47 -0.69 -0.13
N ARG A 116 -1.95 -0.68 1.09
CA ARG A 116 -0.68 -1.24 1.55
C ARG A 116 0.55 -0.67 0.83
N SER A 117 1.65 -0.73 1.50
CA SER A 117 2.94 -0.30 0.99
C SER A 117 3.90 -1.47 0.83
N VAL A 118 5.01 -1.23 0.16
CA VAL A 118 6.14 -2.17 0.12
C VAL A 118 6.73 -2.43 1.52
N TYR A 119 6.50 -1.51 2.46
CA TYR A 119 6.91 -1.70 3.86
C TYR A 119 6.06 -2.74 4.56
N THR A 120 4.74 -2.84 4.26
CA THR A 120 3.86 -3.91 4.76
C THR A 120 4.31 -5.26 4.23
N ASP A 121 4.62 -5.33 2.91
CA ASP A 121 5.11 -6.57 2.31
C ASP A 121 6.36 -7.07 3.04
N SER A 122 7.27 -6.16 3.42
CA SER A 122 8.52 -6.50 4.10
C SER A 122 8.35 -6.75 5.60
N ALA A 123 7.78 -5.78 6.33
CA ALA A 123 7.74 -5.80 7.79
C ALA A 123 6.71 -6.79 8.35
N VAL A 124 5.65 -7.07 7.59
CA VAL A 124 4.59 -7.98 8.02
C VAL A 124 4.69 -9.32 7.29
N PHE A 125 4.36 -9.35 5.99
CA PHE A 125 4.15 -10.62 5.30
C PHE A 125 5.43 -11.43 5.07
N ALA A 126 6.46 -10.84 4.49
CA ALA A 126 7.70 -11.56 4.22
C ALA A 126 8.41 -11.95 5.53
N LYS A 127 8.43 -11.03 6.52
CA LYS A 127 9.03 -11.28 7.84
C LYS A 127 8.31 -12.42 8.55
N MET A 128 6.99 -12.40 8.62
CA MET A 128 6.16 -13.44 9.23
C MET A 128 6.40 -14.80 8.56
N LEU A 129 6.41 -14.85 7.23
CA LEU A 129 6.62 -16.09 6.48
C LEU A 129 8.05 -16.64 6.63
N TYR A 130 9.02 -15.76 6.78
CA TYR A 130 10.40 -16.14 7.09
C TYR A 130 10.52 -16.72 8.52
N ASP A 131 9.94 -16.06 9.51
CA ASP A 131 9.96 -16.53 10.91
C ASP A 131 9.24 -17.89 11.06
N ASP A 132 8.15 -18.08 10.30
CA ASP A 132 7.40 -19.33 10.18
C ASP A 132 8.11 -20.43 9.33
N LYS A 133 9.35 -20.17 8.86
CA LYS A 133 10.12 -21.11 8.02
C LYS A 133 9.43 -21.51 6.70
N LYS A 134 8.60 -20.61 6.17
CA LYS A 134 7.95 -20.73 4.85
C LYS A 134 8.74 -20.04 3.74
N ILE A 135 9.65 -19.15 4.10
CA ILE A 135 10.67 -18.54 3.24
C ILE A 135 12.02 -18.96 3.82
N GLU A 136 12.91 -19.45 2.97
CA GLU A 136 14.25 -19.88 3.37
C GLU A 136 15.21 -18.69 3.56
N ASP A 137 16.31 -18.89 4.28
CA ASP A 137 17.30 -17.84 4.61
C ASP A 137 17.82 -17.14 3.34
N ILE A 138 18.12 -17.91 2.28
CA ILE A 138 18.62 -17.36 1.01
C ILE A 138 17.54 -16.60 0.25
N GLU A 139 16.30 -17.08 0.28
CA GLU A 139 15.15 -16.41 -0.33
C GLU A 139 14.84 -15.08 0.35
N TYR A 140 14.88 -15.07 1.70
CA TYR A 140 14.66 -13.86 2.48
C TYR A 140 15.80 -12.84 2.30
N ALA A 141 17.04 -13.31 2.16
CA ALA A 141 18.18 -12.44 1.85
C ALA A 141 18.06 -11.81 0.45
N ILE A 142 17.59 -12.56 -0.57
CA ILE A 142 17.31 -12.04 -1.91
C ILE A 142 16.18 -11.00 -1.84
N TYR A 143 15.07 -11.33 -1.18
CA TYR A 143 13.93 -10.43 -1.00
C TYR A 143 14.36 -9.11 -0.35
N SER A 144 15.06 -9.18 0.79
CA SER A 144 15.50 -8.03 1.56
C SER A 144 16.47 -7.14 0.77
N LYS A 145 17.34 -7.75 -0.04
CA LYS A 145 18.26 -7.00 -0.89
C LYS A 145 17.51 -6.12 -1.89
N TRP A 146 16.52 -6.67 -2.58
CA TRP A 146 15.73 -5.91 -3.57
C TRP A 146 14.80 -4.89 -2.92
N VAL A 147 14.20 -5.21 -1.78
CA VAL A 147 13.40 -4.25 -1.01
C VAL A 147 14.24 -3.04 -0.64
N ASN A 148 15.43 -3.23 -0.07
CA ASN A 148 16.32 -2.15 0.33
C ASN A 148 16.79 -1.30 -0.85
N GLU A 149 17.01 -1.90 -2.01
CA GLU A 149 17.40 -1.21 -3.23
C GLU A 149 16.32 -0.24 -3.71
N PHE A 150 15.05 -0.66 -3.69
CA PHE A 150 13.95 0.14 -4.26
C PHE A 150 13.24 1.06 -3.26
N ILE A 151 13.32 0.77 -1.96
CA ILE A 151 12.68 1.60 -0.93
C ILE A 151 13.30 3.01 -0.86
N SER A 152 14.59 3.13 -1.12
CA SER A 152 15.31 4.42 -1.11
C SER A 152 14.78 5.42 -2.14
N ASP A 153 14.12 4.93 -3.20
CA ASP A 153 13.59 5.75 -4.29
C ASP A 153 12.22 6.36 -3.97
N PHE A 154 11.61 6.01 -2.82
CA PHE A 154 10.26 6.43 -2.53
C PHE A 154 10.19 7.68 -1.64
N PRO A 155 9.26 8.61 -1.95
CA PRO A 155 9.01 9.80 -1.16
C PRO A 155 8.61 9.48 0.29
N PRO A 156 8.57 10.51 1.16
CA PRO A 156 8.08 10.34 2.52
C PRO A 156 6.70 9.72 2.59
N ILE A 157 6.48 8.81 3.54
CA ILE A 157 5.23 8.08 3.72
C ILE A 157 4.64 8.34 5.11
N LYS A 158 3.30 8.48 5.15
CA LYS A 158 2.47 8.45 6.36
C LYS A 158 1.59 7.21 6.33
N TYR A 159 1.22 6.69 7.49
CA TYR A 159 0.39 5.49 7.59
C TYR A 159 -0.98 5.81 8.17
N ILE A 160 -2.02 5.19 7.62
CA ILE A 160 -3.36 5.12 8.20
C ILE A 160 -3.57 3.66 8.57
N TYR A 161 -3.50 3.35 9.86
CA TYR A 161 -3.66 2.00 10.36
C TYR A 161 -5.13 1.71 10.69
N ILE A 162 -5.74 0.85 9.89
CA ILE A 162 -7.13 0.39 10.01
C ILE A 162 -7.10 -0.88 10.86
N GLN A 163 -7.20 -0.69 12.18
CA GLN A 163 -7.05 -1.73 13.18
C GLN A 163 -8.38 -2.46 13.39
N ALA A 164 -8.39 -3.78 13.25
CA ALA A 164 -9.52 -4.64 13.61
C ALA A 164 -9.01 -5.88 14.33
N LYS A 165 -9.83 -6.42 15.24
CA LYS A 165 -9.56 -7.71 15.87
C LYS A 165 -9.50 -8.81 14.82
N PRO A 166 -8.65 -9.83 14.99
CA PRO A 166 -8.54 -10.95 14.06
C PRO A 166 -9.86 -11.67 13.78
N GLU A 167 -10.74 -11.77 14.78
CA GLU A 167 -12.07 -12.40 14.67
C GLU A 167 -12.98 -11.59 13.72
N VAL A 168 -12.97 -10.25 13.84
CA VAL A 168 -13.72 -9.35 12.95
C VAL A 168 -13.19 -9.44 11.52
N SER A 169 -11.86 -9.53 11.38
CA SER A 169 -11.21 -9.73 10.09
C SER A 169 -11.60 -11.06 9.45
N LEU A 170 -11.65 -12.16 10.24
CA LEU A 170 -12.04 -13.49 9.77
C LEU A 170 -13.49 -13.50 9.25
N GLU A 171 -14.42 -12.90 10.01
CA GLU A 171 -15.82 -12.77 9.58
C GLU A 171 -15.92 -12.07 8.21
N ARG A 172 -15.22 -10.96 8.03
CA ARG A 172 -15.23 -10.17 6.80
C ARG A 172 -14.58 -10.89 5.62
N VAL A 173 -13.51 -11.66 5.86
CA VAL A 173 -12.89 -12.54 4.86
C VAL A 173 -13.90 -13.58 4.39
N GLY A 174 -14.63 -14.20 5.32
CA GLY A 174 -15.69 -15.15 5.00
C GLY A 174 -16.83 -14.56 4.16
N ILE A 175 -17.27 -13.33 4.47
CA ILE A 175 -18.29 -12.61 3.70
C ILE A 175 -17.80 -12.30 2.29
N ARG A 176 -16.53 -11.86 2.14
CA ARG A 176 -15.91 -11.54 0.84
C ARG A 176 -15.78 -12.75 -0.07
N SER A 177 -15.54 -13.95 0.50
CA SER A 177 -15.50 -15.24 -0.20
C SER A 177 -14.67 -15.27 -1.48
N ARG A 178 -13.43 -14.74 -1.45
CA ARG A 178 -12.52 -14.78 -2.60
C ARG A 178 -12.12 -16.23 -2.90
N PRO A 179 -12.17 -16.69 -4.18
CA PRO A 179 -11.81 -18.06 -4.55
C PRO A 179 -10.41 -18.45 -4.07
N GLY A 180 -10.28 -19.63 -3.45
CA GLY A 180 -9.01 -20.17 -2.96
C GLY A 180 -8.45 -19.51 -1.71
N GLU A 181 -9.07 -18.46 -1.18
CA GLU A 181 -8.62 -17.74 0.02
C GLU A 181 -9.13 -18.47 1.27
N THR A 182 -8.34 -19.41 1.79
CA THR A 182 -8.61 -20.10 3.05
C THR A 182 -7.64 -19.58 4.11
N ILE A 183 -8.09 -18.63 4.92
CA ILE A 183 -7.24 -17.97 5.95
C ILE A 183 -7.72 -18.40 7.33
N PRO A 184 -6.91 -19.15 8.11
CA PRO A 184 -7.26 -19.52 9.48
C PRO A 184 -7.11 -18.32 10.42
N LEU A 185 -7.83 -18.35 11.55
CA LEU A 185 -7.76 -17.29 12.56
C LEU A 185 -6.34 -17.08 13.08
N GLU A 186 -5.59 -18.15 13.29
CA GLU A 186 -4.20 -18.09 13.75
C GLU A 186 -3.30 -17.26 12.80
N TYR A 187 -3.48 -17.41 11.49
CA TYR A 187 -2.77 -16.60 10.51
C TYR A 187 -3.12 -15.11 10.65
N LEU A 188 -4.40 -14.78 10.81
CA LEU A 188 -4.85 -13.41 11.02
C LEU A 188 -4.35 -12.85 12.36
N GLN A 189 -4.29 -13.68 13.41
CA GLN A 189 -3.71 -13.29 14.70
C GLN A 189 -2.22 -12.94 14.55
N THR A 190 -1.46 -13.78 13.86
CA THR A 190 -0.05 -13.54 13.59
C THR A 190 0.14 -12.26 12.75
N CYS A 191 -0.60 -12.10 11.65
CA CYS A 191 -0.57 -10.87 10.86
C CYS A 191 -0.90 -9.62 11.68
N HIS A 192 -1.89 -9.71 12.60
CA HIS A 192 -2.25 -8.60 13.47
C HIS A 192 -1.06 -8.21 14.36
N ASN A 193 -0.43 -9.16 15.02
CA ASN A 193 0.71 -8.90 15.90
C ASN A 193 1.85 -8.21 15.14
N TYR A 194 2.20 -8.68 13.93
CA TYR A 194 3.24 -8.04 13.10
C TYR A 194 2.87 -6.61 12.68
N HIS A 195 1.58 -6.31 12.43
CA HIS A 195 1.16 -4.93 12.18
C HIS A 195 1.29 -4.04 13.40
N GLU A 196 0.90 -4.55 14.60
CA GLU A 196 1.02 -3.82 15.87
C GLU A 196 2.49 -3.50 16.17
N ASP A 197 3.35 -4.53 16.12
CA ASP A 197 4.78 -4.37 16.37
C ASP A 197 5.40 -3.37 15.40
N TRP A 198 5.14 -3.52 14.11
CA TRP A 198 5.68 -2.63 13.11
C TRP A 198 5.16 -1.19 13.24
N LEU A 199 3.83 -0.99 13.24
CA LEU A 199 3.24 0.36 13.13
C LEU A 199 3.21 1.13 14.44
N LEU A 200 3.07 0.44 15.58
CA LEU A 200 2.88 1.09 16.88
C LEU A 200 4.12 1.05 17.78
N VAL A 201 5.05 0.12 17.53
CA VAL A 201 6.26 -0.03 18.36
C VAL A 201 7.52 0.39 17.62
N GLU A 202 7.79 -0.17 16.43
CA GLU A 202 9.05 0.03 15.72
C GLU A 202 9.07 1.28 14.83
N ASN A 203 7.90 1.68 14.33
CA ASN A 203 7.79 2.76 13.36
C ASN A 203 7.95 4.13 13.98
N THR A 204 8.72 5.00 13.31
CA THR A 204 8.95 6.40 13.72
C THR A 204 8.20 7.42 12.87
N ARG A 205 7.48 6.98 11.85
CA ARG A 205 6.72 7.83 10.92
C ARG A 205 5.33 8.11 11.47
N PRO A 206 4.65 9.19 11.00
CA PRO A 206 3.29 9.50 11.45
C PRO A 206 2.31 8.37 11.14
N VAL A 207 1.51 7.97 12.13
CA VAL A 207 0.44 6.97 12.03
C VAL A 207 -0.87 7.57 12.52
N LEU A 208 -1.91 7.49 11.69
CA LEU A 208 -3.30 7.71 12.11
C LEU A 208 -3.94 6.35 12.38
N LEU A 209 -4.38 6.12 13.62
CA LEU A 209 -5.05 4.89 14.02
C LEU A 209 -6.58 5.03 13.88
N LEU A 210 -7.21 4.09 13.16
CA LEU A 210 -8.67 4.02 13.00
C LEU A 210 -9.19 2.69 13.52
N ASP A 211 -10.14 2.73 14.46
CA ASP A 211 -10.78 1.53 15.04
C ASP A 211 -11.81 0.94 14.07
N ALA A 212 -11.45 -0.15 13.40
CA ALA A 212 -12.27 -0.84 12.42
C ALA A 212 -13.06 -2.04 12.97
N ASN A 213 -13.27 -2.13 14.28
CA ASN A 213 -14.12 -3.15 14.87
C ASN A 213 -15.63 -2.90 14.60
N VAL A 214 -15.96 -1.75 14.05
CA VAL A 214 -17.34 -1.39 13.64
C VAL A 214 -17.55 -1.63 12.15
N ASP A 215 -18.77 -2.00 11.77
CA ASP A 215 -19.16 -2.14 10.37
C ASP A 215 -19.46 -0.76 9.75
N LEU A 216 -18.58 -0.28 8.88
CA LEU A 216 -18.73 1.02 8.21
C LEU A 216 -19.98 1.10 7.34
N ASN A 217 -20.45 -0.01 6.77
CA ASN A 217 -21.64 -0.03 5.93
C ASN A 217 -22.92 0.21 6.76
N LYS A 218 -22.87 -0.08 8.06
CA LYS A 218 -23.96 0.12 9.00
C LYS A 218 -23.82 1.40 9.83
N ASN A 219 -22.67 2.09 9.74
CA ASN A 219 -22.38 3.24 10.59
C ASN A 219 -21.75 4.39 9.81
N SER A 220 -22.57 5.12 9.07
CA SER A 220 -22.15 6.26 8.26
C SER A 220 -21.51 7.41 9.08
N ALA A 221 -21.86 7.54 10.37
CA ALA A 221 -21.28 8.55 11.23
C ALA A 221 -19.78 8.26 11.52
N VAL A 222 -19.43 6.99 11.72
CA VAL A 222 -18.04 6.57 11.91
C VAL A 222 -17.23 6.82 10.63
N LEU A 223 -17.78 6.48 9.46
CA LEU A 223 -17.11 6.76 8.19
C LEU A 223 -16.87 8.26 7.97
N ALA A 224 -17.87 9.10 8.29
CA ALA A 224 -17.74 10.55 8.16
C ALA A 224 -16.66 11.11 9.11
N ASP A 225 -16.57 10.59 10.33
CA ASP A 225 -15.53 10.96 11.30
C ASP A 225 -14.14 10.51 10.82
N TRP A 226 -14.00 9.30 10.30
CA TRP A 226 -12.74 8.83 9.72
C TRP A 226 -12.28 9.70 8.56
N ILE A 227 -13.19 10.03 7.63
CA ILE A 227 -12.85 10.91 6.50
C ILE A 227 -12.33 12.26 7.02
N LYS A 228 -12.98 12.85 8.04
CA LYS A 228 -12.52 14.10 8.64
C LYS A 228 -11.12 13.98 9.24
N GLN A 229 -10.86 12.93 10.04
CA GLN A 229 -9.54 12.68 10.62
C GLN A 229 -8.47 12.50 9.53
N ILE A 230 -8.82 11.77 8.45
CA ILE A 230 -7.92 11.57 7.31
C ILE A 230 -7.64 12.89 6.60
N GLU A 231 -8.65 13.71 6.31
CA GLU A 231 -8.48 15.03 5.69
C GLU A 231 -7.52 15.94 6.50
N GLU A 232 -7.59 15.88 7.83
CA GLU A 232 -6.68 16.61 8.72
C GLU A 232 -5.26 16.03 8.68
N PHE A 233 -5.14 14.70 8.66
CA PHE A 233 -3.86 14.00 8.70
C PHE A 233 -3.05 14.11 7.40
N ILE A 234 -3.72 14.21 6.25
CA ILE A 234 -3.07 14.28 4.92
C ILE A 234 -2.75 15.71 4.47
N ARG A 235 -3.13 16.71 5.21
CA ARG A 235 -2.74 18.11 4.97
C ARG A 235 -1.25 18.32 5.22
#